data_db620754ad924cf8f64bf62a5882d6a4
#
_entry.id   db620754ad924cf8f64bf62a5882d6a4
#
_cell.length_a   1.000
_cell.length_b   1.000
_cell.length_c   1.000
_cell.angle_alpha   90.00
_cell.angle_beta   90.00
_cell.angle_gamma   90.00
#
_symmetry.space_group_name_H-M   'P 1'
#
loop_
_entity.id
_entity.type
_entity.pdbx_description
1 polymer ?
#
loop_
_entity_poly.entity_id
_entity_poly.type
_entity_poly.pdbx_seq_one_letter_code
_entity_poly.pdbx_strand_id
1 'polypeptide(L)'
;LPNVSNSQTATTFTFPAPIYLSPGEEYALVVLTDSLNYNIYVSELGKQIIGSDRIVSTQPYLGSFFKSQNGSTWTPIQEEDLMFVLKKAVFTTGSSGTIDFYAAAPSYNINADSLYVHTYEEAYNNTSVAYSYSTDFGSSYTTLTAKKTYDLSSRVIIVGATYGLFRLRGTLSTNDRNISPVLQTEKFLVLGAENIINNLPITNDSITIVNGGT
;
A
#
# COMPACT_ATOMS: atom_id res chain seq x y z
N LEU A 1 5.22 -9.74 -19.71
CA LEU A 1 4.02 -9.10 -20.28
C LEU A 1 3.12 -10.19 -20.86
N PRO A 2 1.80 -10.12 -20.67
CA PRO A 2 0.90 -11.05 -21.33
C PRO A 2 1.00 -10.86 -22.86
N ASN A 3 0.91 -11.95 -23.62
CA ASN A 3 0.85 -11.87 -25.05
C ASN A 3 -0.42 -11.11 -25.45
N VAL A 4 -0.25 -9.99 -26.14
CA VAL A 4 -1.38 -9.25 -26.68
C VAL A 4 -2.01 -10.08 -27.80
N SER A 5 -3.26 -10.48 -27.62
CA SER A 5 -3.99 -11.21 -28.62
C SER A 5 -4.30 -10.31 -29.83
N ASN A 6 -4.15 -10.82 -31.02
CA ASN A 6 -4.66 -10.17 -32.23
C ASN A 6 -6.15 -10.44 -32.46
N SER A 7 -6.78 -11.14 -31.53
CA SER A 7 -8.22 -11.44 -31.54
C SER A 7 -9.01 -10.40 -30.76
N GLN A 8 -10.31 -10.50 -30.75
CA GLN A 8 -11.23 -9.67 -29.96
C GLN A 8 -11.21 -10.01 -28.44
N THR A 9 -10.30 -10.87 -28.03
CA THR A 9 -10.15 -11.26 -26.62
C THR A 9 -9.32 -10.22 -25.89
N ALA A 10 -9.85 -9.67 -24.80
CA ALA A 10 -9.18 -8.66 -24.02
C ALA A 10 -7.91 -9.21 -23.34
N THR A 11 -6.82 -8.45 -23.41
CA THR A 11 -5.61 -8.71 -22.62
C THR A 11 -5.78 -8.07 -21.24
N THR A 12 -5.67 -8.88 -20.20
CA THR A 12 -5.84 -8.41 -18.82
C THR A 12 -4.49 -8.04 -18.20
N PHE A 13 -4.39 -6.80 -17.71
CA PHE A 13 -3.29 -6.33 -16.89
C PHE A 13 -3.79 -6.25 -15.45
N THR A 14 -3.06 -6.90 -14.55
CA THR A 14 -3.42 -6.89 -13.12
C THR A 14 -2.32 -6.17 -12.34
N PHE A 15 -2.69 -5.16 -11.60
CA PHE A 15 -1.79 -4.51 -10.66
C PHE A 15 -1.52 -5.42 -9.46
N PRO A 16 -0.30 -5.40 -8.87
CA PRO A 16 0.04 -6.21 -7.71
C PRO A 16 -0.87 -5.93 -6.50
N ALA A 17 -1.36 -4.70 -6.37
CA ALA A 17 -2.32 -4.28 -5.37
C ALA A 17 -3.32 -3.28 -5.97
N PRO A 18 -4.53 -3.14 -5.41
CA PRO A 18 -5.45 -2.09 -5.80
C PRO A 18 -4.84 -0.71 -5.63
N ILE A 19 -5.03 0.15 -6.63
CA ILE A 19 -4.58 1.54 -6.62
C ILE A 19 -5.76 2.40 -6.20
N TYR A 20 -5.55 3.24 -5.19
CA TYR A 20 -6.54 4.22 -4.79
C TYR A 20 -6.54 5.40 -5.75
N LEU A 21 -7.74 5.76 -6.22
CA LEU A 21 -7.96 6.94 -7.05
C LEU A 21 -8.79 7.94 -6.25
N SER A 22 -8.24 9.12 -6.00
CA SER A 22 -8.92 10.19 -5.27
C SER A 22 -10.06 10.78 -6.12
N PRO A 23 -11.24 10.99 -5.57
CA PRO A 23 -12.32 11.64 -6.29
C PRO A 23 -11.95 13.06 -6.71
N GLY A 24 -12.26 13.41 -7.97
CA GLY A 24 -12.01 14.74 -8.52
C GLY A 24 -10.61 14.96 -9.08
N GLU A 25 -9.71 13.97 -8.99
CA GLU A 25 -8.38 14.03 -9.59
C GLU A 25 -8.36 13.41 -10.98
N GLU A 26 -7.50 13.94 -11.85
CA GLU A 26 -7.29 13.40 -13.19
C GLU A 26 -6.14 12.37 -13.17
N TYR A 27 -6.36 11.26 -13.85
CA TYR A 27 -5.39 10.16 -13.95
C TYR A 27 -5.15 9.79 -15.38
N ALA A 28 -3.94 9.36 -15.70
CA ALA A 28 -3.58 8.82 -17.00
C ALA A 28 -3.28 7.32 -16.89
N LEU A 29 -3.89 6.54 -17.79
CA LEU A 29 -3.49 5.16 -18.04
C LEU A 29 -2.42 5.17 -19.14
N VAL A 30 -1.20 4.80 -18.81
CA VAL A 30 -0.08 4.82 -19.75
C VAL A 30 0.34 3.40 -20.08
N VAL A 31 0.36 3.06 -21.38
CA VAL A 31 0.87 1.79 -21.89
C VAL A 31 2.19 2.06 -22.61
N LEU A 32 3.26 1.46 -22.10
CA LEU A 32 4.60 1.61 -22.66
C LEU A 32 5.11 0.27 -23.18
N THR A 33 5.83 0.31 -24.30
CA THR A 33 6.53 -0.85 -24.85
C THR A 33 7.82 -0.42 -25.54
N ASP A 34 8.81 -1.26 -25.48
CA ASP A 34 10.08 -1.16 -26.22
C ASP A 34 10.08 -2.00 -27.51
N SER A 35 8.97 -2.67 -27.82
CA SER A 35 8.82 -3.54 -28.97
C SER A 35 7.95 -2.90 -30.04
N LEU A 36 8.37 -3.01 -31.29
CA LEU A 36 7.60 -2.58 -32.47
C LEU A 36 6.46 -3.56 -32.84
N ASN A 37 6.39 -4.70 -32.19
CA ASN A 37 5.43 -5.77 -32.50
C ASN A 37 4.16 -5.72 -31.66
N TYR A 38 4.05 -4.77 -30.73
CA TYR A 38 2.82 -4.59 -29.94
C TYR A 38 1.85 -3.64 -30.64
N ASN A 39 0.62 -4.10 -30.77
CA ASN A 39 -0.49 -3.30 -31.26
C ASN A 39 -1.62 -3.30 -30.26
N ILE A 40 -2.29 -2.19 -30.12
CA ILE A 40 -3.50 -2.03 -29.30
C ILE A 40 -4.66 -1.61 -30.18
N TYR A 41 -5.85 -2.10 -29.87
CA TYR A 41 -7.06 -1.69 -30.54
C TYR A 41 -7.49 -0.31 -30.05
N VAL A 42 -7.82 0.55 -31.00
CA VAL A 42 -8.40 1.87 -30.75
C VAL A 42 -9.78 1.94 -31.38
N SER A 43 -10.62 2.78 -30.80
CA SER A 43 -11.90 3.18 -31.38
C SER A 43 -11.69 4.49 -32.12
N GLU A 44 -12.08 4.59 -33.38
CA GLU A 44 -11.94 5.79 -34.22
C GLU A 44 -13.32 6.24 -34.70
N LEU A 45 -13.63 7.52 -34.56
CA LEU A 45 -14.88 8.10 -35.03
C LEU A 45 -15.06 7.88 -36.53
N GLY A 46 -16.25 7.45 -36.94
CA GLY A 46 -16.58 7.14 -38.33
C GLY A 46 -16.11 5.77 -38.81
N LYS A 47 -15.38 5.01 -38.02
CA LYS A 47 -14.95 3.64 -38.35
C LYS A 47 -15.93 2.60 -37.82
N GLN A 48 -15.93 1.45 -38.46
CA GLN A 48 -16.78 0.32 -38.09
C GLN A 48 -16.26 -0.36 -36.82
N ILE A 49 -17.16 -0.68 -35.91
CA ILE A 49 -16.87 -1.45 -34.70
C ILE A 49 -16.51 -2.89 -35.11
N ILE A 50 -15.39 -3.40 -34.64
CA ILE A 50 -14.90 -4.75 -34.93
C ILE A 50 -15.98 -5.80 -34.60
N GLY A 51 -16.32 -6.63 -35.57
CA GLY A 51 -17.34 -7.68 -35.42
C GLY A 51 -18.78 -7.19 -35.39
N SER A 52 -19.05 -5.97 -35.88
CA SER A 52 -20.39 -5.38 -35.96
C SER A 52 -20.53 -4.51 -37.20
N ASP A 53 -21.76 -4.34 -37.72
CA ASP A 53 -22.06 -3.40 -38.77
C ASP A 53 -22.28 -1.95 -38.32
N ARG A 54 -22.05 -1.69 -37.02
CA ARG A 54 -22.22 -0.37 -36.43
C ARG A 54 -20.97 0.47 -36.61
N ILE A 55 -21.19 1.78 -36.76
CA ILE A 55 -20.12 2.79 -36.87
C ILE A 55 -19.97 3.49 -35.50
N VAL A 56 -18.73 3.80 -35.10
CA VAL A 56 -18.43 4.63 -33.96
C VAL A 56 -18.89 6.05 -34.23
N SER A 57 -19.96 6.49 -33.57
CA SER A 57 -20.57 7.81 -33.80
C SER A 57 -20.29 8.80 -32.64
N THR A 58 -19.86 8.31 -31.48
CA THR A 58 -19.59 9.12 -30.29
C THR A 58 -18.44 8.53 -29.50
N GLN A 59 -17.69 9.38 -28.84
CA GLN A 59 -16.74 8.95 -27.79
C GLN A 59 -17.47 8.96 -26.45
N PRO A 60 -17.64 7.82 -25.80
CA PRO A 60 -18.46 7.69 -24.59
C PRO A 60 -17.78 8.22 -23.32
N TYR A 61 -16.49 8.47 -23.35
CA TYR A 61 -15.72 8.87 -22.17
C TYR A 61 -15.19 10.29 -22.30
N LEU A 62 -15.23 11.02 -21.17
CA LEU A 62 -14.57 12.31 -21.04
C LEU A 62 -13.09 12.04 -20.80
N GLY A 63 -12.26 12.37 -21.74
CA GLY A 63 -10.83 12.19 -21.68
C GLY A 63 -10.19 12.44 -23.03
N SER A 64 -8.88 12.43 -23.07
CA SER A 64 -8.12 12.60 -24.31
C SER A 64 -7.17 11.43 -24.50
N PHE A 65 -7.13 10.89 -25.68
CA PHE A 65 -6.15 9.89 -26.06
C PHE A 65 -4.88 10.57 -26.54
N PHE A 66 -3.73 10.09 -26.08
CA PHE A 66 -2.43 10.62 -26.44
C PHE A 66 -1.54 9.53 -27.02
N LYS A 67 -0.80 9.85 -28.06
CA LYS A 67 0.24 9.00 -28.63
C LYS A 67 1.62 9.63 -28.43
N SER A 68 2.60 8.80 -28.14
CA SER A 68 4.00 9.21 -28.04
C SER A 68 4.91 8.18 -28.70
N GLN A 69 5.93 8.65 -29.43
CA GLN A 69 6.97 7.79 -30.00
C GLN A 69 8.20 7.68 -29.11
N ASN A 70 8.38 8.64 -28.21
CA ASN A 70 9.59 8.76 -27.37
C ASN A 70 9.33 8.69 -25.86
N GLY A 71 8.05 8.46 -25.45
CA GLY A 71 7.65 8.41 -24.06
C GLY A 71 7.73 9.73 -23.28
N SER A 72 8.13 10.83 -23.94
CA SER A 72 8.26 12.15 -23.30
C SER A 72 7.37 13.22 -23.91
N THR A 73 7.17 13.18 -25.23
CA THR A 73 6.29 14.12 -25.93
C THR A 73 5.00 13.39 -26.34
N TRP A 74 3.88 13.92 -25.89
CA TRP A 74 2.56 13.33 -26.07
C TRP A 74 1.69 14.20 -26.96
N THR A 75 1.15 13.61 -28.03
CA THR A 75 0.28 14.31 -28.97
C THR A 75 -1.17 13.86 -28.75
N PRO A 76 -2.11 14.78 -28.45
CA PRO A 76 -3.52 14.46 -28.31
C PRO A 76 -4.13 14.05 -29.64
N ILE A 77 -4.95 13.02 -29.65
CA ILE A 77 -5.71 12.52 -30.79
C ILE A 77 -7.18 12.58 -30.41
N GLN A 78 -7.94 13.48 -31.06
CA GLN A 78 -9.34 13.70 -30.70
C GLN A 78 -10.32 12.74 -31.36
N GLU A 79 -9.89 12.08 -32.41
CA GLU A 79 -10.75 11.18 -33.22
C GLU A 79 -10.64 9.72 -32.77
N GLU A 80 -9.64 9.40 -31.98
CA GLU A 80 -9.38 8.04 -31.51
C GLU A 80 -9.48 7.94 -29.98
N ASP A 81 -9.84 6.76 -29.52
CA ASP A 81 -9.83 6.42 -28.09
C ASP A 81 -9.36 4.99 -27.88
N LEU A 82 -8.78 4.72 -26.70
CA LEU A 82 -8.29 3.40 -26.35
C LEU A 82 -9.47 2.50 -25.95
N MET A 83 -9.56 1.32 -26.54
CA MET A 83 -10.49 0.29 -26.07
C MET A 83 -9.98 -0.37 -24.80
N PHE A 84 -10.62 -0.11 -23.67
CA PHE A 84 -10.27 -0.75 -22.41
C PHE A 84 -11.48 -0.95 -21.49
N VAL A 85 -11.31 -1.82 -20.52
CA VAL A 85 -12.26 -2.02 -19.42
C VAL A 85 -11.50 -1.87 -18.11
N LEU A 86 -11.86 -0.88 -17.32
CA LEU A 86 -11.31 -0.70 -15.99
C LEU A 86 -12.11 -1.52 -14.98
N LYS A 87 -11.42 -2.41 -14.26
CA LYS A 87 -12.01 -3.19 -13.17
C LYS A 87 -11.60 -2.58 -11.84
N LYS A 88 -12.56 -2.32 -10.97
CA LYS A 88 -12.30 -1.88 -9.59
C LYS A 88 -12.23 -3.06 -8.64
N ALA A 89 -11.43 -2.90 -7.58
CA ALA A 89 -11.47 -3.83 -6.45
C ALA A 89 -12.80 -3.73 -5.71
N VAL A 90 -13.25 -4.85 -5.17
CA VAL A 90 -14.44 -4.94 -4.31
C VAL A 90 -13.98 -5.56 -2.99
N PHE A 91 -14.17 -4.82 -1.90
CA PHE A 91 -13.74 -5.22 -0.57
C PHE A 91 -14.87 -5.93 0.18
N THR A 92 -14.50 -6.84 1.08
CA THR A 92 -15.45 -7.50 1.97
C THR A 92 -15.76 -6.58 3.15
N THR A 93 -17.04 -6.25 3.32
CA THR A 93 -17.51 -5.44 4.44
C THR A 93 -17.79 -6.30 5.68
N GLY A 94 -17.67 -5.69 6.87
CA GLY A 94 -17.95 -6.35 8.14
C GLY A 94 -16.89 -7.39 8.57
N SER A 95 -15.80 -7.48 7.85
CA SER A 95 -14.61 -8.27 8.19
C SER A 95 -13.37 -7.41 8.17
N SER A 96 -12.28 -7.90 8.75
CA SER A 96 -10.99 -7.21 8.77
C SER A 96 -9.91 -8.04 8.09
N GLY A 97 -9.01 -7.35 7.39
CA GLY A 97 -7.74 -7.90 6.95
C GLY A 97 -6.64 -7.55 7.94
N THR A 98 -5.68 -8.42 8.14
CA THR A 98 -4.53 -8.17 9.00
C THR A 98 -3.23 -8.25 8.23
N ILE A 99 -2.29 -7.41 8.61
CA ILE A 99 -0.91 -7.43 8.14
C ILE A 99 0.02 -7.39 9.34
N ASP A 100 0.96 -8.32 9.41
CA ASP A 100 1.96 -8.37 10.46
C ASP A 100 3.31 -7.87 9.94
N PHE A 101 3.89 -6.94 10.67
CA PHE A 101 5.22 -6.40 10.43
C PHE A 101 6.17 -6.94 11.51
N TYR A 102 7.34 -7.38 11.11
CA TYR A 102 8.40 -7.79 12.01
C TYR A 102 9.76 -7.44 11.43
N ALA A 103 10.68 -7.07 12.31
CA ALA A 103 12.03 -6.71 11.90
C ALA A 103 12.80 -7.95 11.43
N ALA A 104 13.73 -7.74 10.51
CA ALA A 104 14.73 -8.75 10.20
C ALA A 104 15.54 -9.06 11.48
N ALA A 105 15.88 -10.33 11.65
CA ALA A 105 16.64 -10.77 12.83
C ALA A 105 18.10 -10.29 12.75
N PRO A 106 18.52 -9.32 13.57
CA PRO A 106 19.95 -9.00 13.71
C PRO A 106 20.65 -10.06 14.56
N SER A 107 21.96 -10.02 14.58
CA SER A 107 22.76 -10.92 15.42
C SER A 107 22.72 -10.58 16.94
N TYR A 108 22.02 -9.55 17.32
CA TYR A 108 21.89 -9.07 18.71
C TYR A 108 20.45 -8.73 19.06
N ASN A 109 20.13 -8.71 20.34
CA ASN A 109 18.82 -8.34 20.84
C ASN A 109 18.75 -6.83 21.12
N ILE A 110 17.65 -6.21 20.73
CA ILE A 110 17.28 -4.86 21.14
C ILE A 110 16.13 -5.02 22.13
N ASN A 111 16.40 -4.68 23.39
CA ASN A 111 15.40 -4.71 24.45
C ASN A 111 14.72 -3.35 24.58
N ALA A 112 13.50 -3.34 25.07
CA ALA A 112 12.78 -2.11 25.34
C ALA A 112 11.92 -2.23 26.59
N ASP A 113 11.87 -1.15 27.35
CA ASP A 113 10.92 -0.89 28.44
C ASP A 113 9.80 0.04 27.99
N SER A 114 10.06 0.80 26.94
CA SER A 114 9.07 1.68 26.30
C SER A 114 9.06 1.49 24.79
N LEU A 115 7.89 1.63 24.20
CA LEU A 115 7.66 1.45 22.76
C LEU A 115 6.98 2.69 22.19
N TYR A 116 7.48 3.18 21.09
CA TYR A 116 6.81 4.19 20.24
C TYR A 116 6.67 3.66 18.82
N VAL A 117 5.47 3.71 18.30
CA VAL A 117 5.19 3.27 16.92
C VAL A 117 4.66 4.46 16.14
N HIS A 118 5.37 4.81 15.07
CA HIS A 118 4.90 5.76 14.09
C HIS A 118 4.37 5.02 12.88
N THR A 119 3.14 5.36 12.48
CA THR A 119 2.46 4.79 11.32
C THR A 119 2.00 5.90 10.39
N TYR A 120 1.82 5.58 9.15
CA TYR A 120 1.19 6.47 8.18
C TYR A 120 0.10 5.71 7.44
N GLU A 121 -1.12 6.11 7.71
CA GLU A 121 -2.32 5.53 7.13
C GLU A 121 -3.25 6.62 6.58
N GLU A 122 -3.96 6.27 5.52
CA GLU A 122 -5.08 7.02 5.00
C GLU A 122 -6.36 6.21 5.26
N ALA A 123 -7.13 6.66 6.22
CA ALA A 123 -8.42 6.10 6.54
C ALA A 123 -9.52 7.03 6.02
N TYR A 124 -10.35 6.52 5.13
CA TYR A 124 -11.47 7.23 4.54
C TYR A 124 -12.74 6.99 5.35
N ASN A 125 -13.82 7.73 5.04
CA ASN A 125 -15.11 7.47 5.64
C ASN A 125 -15.50 6.00 5.50
N ASN A 126 -16.03 5.41 6.59
CA ASN A 126 -16.39 4.00 6.69
C ASN A 126 -15.22 3.01 6.64
N THR A 127 -13.98 3.47 6.79
CA THR A 127 -12.80 2.62 6.93
C THR A 127 -12.08 2.90 8.24
N SER A 128 -11.33 1.92 8.73
CA SER A 128 -10.51 2.10 9.93
C SER A 128 -9.26 1.23 9.89
N VAL A 129 -8.23 1.71 10.61
CA VAL A 129 -7.01 0.96 10.90
C VAL A 129 -6.82 0.91 12.40
N ALA A 130 -6.63 -0.27 12.94
CA ALA A 130 -6.27 -0.47 14.34
C ALA A 130 -4.90 -1.15 14.41
N TYR A 131 -4.14 -0.85 15.47
CA TYR A 131 -2.82 -1.42 15.68
C TYR A 131 -2.78 -2.23 16.97
N SER A 132 -1.98 -3.27 16.94
CA SER A 132 -1.63 -4.07 18.11
C SER A 132 -0.22 -4.62 17.97
N TYR A 133 0.40 -4.96 19.08
CA TYR A 133 1.71 -5.60 19.08
C TYR A 133 1.69 -6.91 19.84
N SER A 134 2.60 -7.79 19.49
CA SER A 134 2.84 -9.07 20.14
C SER A 134 4.32 -9.19 20.48
N THR A 135 4.62 -9.84 21.62
CA THR A 135 5.96 -10.18 22.08
C THR A 135 6.16 -11.68 22.26
N ASP A 136 5.25 -12.47 21.69
CA ASP A 136 5.20 -13.94 21.85
C ASP A 136 4.91 -14.65 20.52
N PHE A 137 5.57 -14.20 19.45
CA PHE A 137 5.41 -14.74 18.08
C PHE A 137 4.00 -14.61 17.50
N GLY A 138 3.20 -13.67 18.00
CA GLY A 138 1.83 -13.49 17.54
C GLY A 138 0.81 -14.40 18.20
N SER A 139 1.16 -15.02 19.34
CA SER A 139 0.22 -15.84 20.11
C SER A 139 -0.80 -14.98 20.85
N SER A 140 -0.38 -13.80 21.30
CA SER A 140 -1.26 -12.79 21.90
C SER A 140 -0.94 -11.40 21.36
N TYR A 141 -1.95 -10.51 21.38
CA TYR A 141 -1.80 -9.14 20.91
C TYR A 141 -2.35 -8.15 21.91
N THR A 142 -1.56 -7.09 22.16
CA THR A 142 -1.96 -5.95 22.96
C THR A 142 -2.27 -4.76 22.07
N THR A 143 -3.42 -4.11 22.27
CA THR A 143 -3.84 -2.94 21.49
C THR A 143 -2.84 -1.79 21.66
N LEU A 144 -2.54 -1.13 20.56
CA LEU A 144 -1.62 -0.02 20.45
C LEU A 144 -2.31 1.17 19.79
N THR A 145 -2.14 2.36 20.35
CA THR A 145 -2.45 3.61 19.64
C THR A 145 -1.18 4.13 18.99
N ALA A 146 -1.13 4.24 17.66
CA ALA A 146 0.02 4.78 16.96
C ALA A 146 0.32 6.23 17.38
N LYS A 147 1.59 6.62 17.20
CA LYS A 147 2.08 7.97 17.53
C LYS A 147 1.98 8.33 19.02
N LYS A 148 1.97 7.33 19.88
CA LYS A 148 1.96 7.46 21.33
C LYS A 148 3.03 6.55 21.94
N THR A 149 3.69 7.00 23.00
CA THR A 149 4.61 6.18 23.78
C THR A 149 3.85 5.26 24.71
N TYR A 150 4.27 4.01 24.78
CA TYR A 150 3.77 3.00 25.72
C TYR A 150 4.89 2.54 26.62
N ASP A 151 4.61 2.54 27.92
CA ASP A 151 5.45 1.85 28.89
C ASP A 151 5.06 0.36 28.86
N LEU A 152 6.05 -0.48 28.65
CA LEU A 152 5.87 -1.92 28.65
C LEU A 152 5.93 -2.41 30.10
N SER A 153 5.00 -3.29 30.46
CA SER A 153 4.92 -3.82 31.84
C SER A 153 6.14 -4.66 32.25
N SER A 154 6.89 -5.12 31.26
CA SER A 154 8.16 -5.81 31.43
C SER A 154 9.05 -5.52 30.22
N ARG A 155 10.34 -5.62 30.42
CA ARG A 155 11.33 -5.48 29.37
C ARG A 155 11.11 -6.55 28.28
N VAL A 156 10.98 -6.14 27.06
CA VAL A 156 10.71 -7.03 25.91
C VAL A 156 11.76 -6.88 24.82
N ILE A 157 11.99 -7.96 24.10
CA ILE A 157 12.85 -7.95 22.92
C ILE A 157 12.00 -7.50 21.72
N ILE A 158 12.25 -6.29 21.22
CA ILE A 158 11.56 -5.74 20.05
C ILE A 158 12.24 -6.14 18.74
N VAL A 159 13.56 -6.31 18.77
CA VAL A 159 14.35 -6.86 17.66
C VAL A 159 15.34 -7.84 18.27
N GLY A 160 15.43 -9.02 17.75
CA GLY A 160 16.28 -10.04 18.31
C GLY A 160 16.76 -11.06 17.33
N ALA A 161 17.71 -11.89 17.77
CA ALA A 161 18.23 -13.01 16.98
C ALA A 161 17.13 -14.02 16.61
N THR A 162 16.01 -14.02 17.32
CA THR A 162 14.85 -14.85 16.99
C THR A 162 13.85 -14.05 16.17
N TYR A 163 13.76 -14.39 14.91
CA TYR A 163 12.87 -13.73 13.96
C TYR A 163 11.39 -13.85 14.33
N GLY A 164 10.70 -12.72 14.31
CA GLY A 164 9.25 -12.66 14.48
C GLY A 164 8.75 -12.75 15.94
N LEU A 165 9.65 -12.69 16.93
CA LEU A 165 9.25 -12.64 18.35
C LEU A 165 8.36 -11.41 18.62
N PHE A 166 8.86 -10.23 18.23
CA PHE A 166 8.05 -9.01 18.22
C PHE A 166 7.34 -8.87 16.88
N ARG A 167 6.05 -8.58 16.94
CA ARG A 167 5.22 -8.29 15.76
C ARG A 167 4.39 -7.05 16.01
N LEU A 168 4.34 -6.17 15.01
CA LEU A 168 3.35 -5.11 14.94
C LEU A 168 2.26 -5.54 13.95
N ARG A 169 1.01 -5.55 14.38
CA ARG A 169 -0.14 -5.88 13.54
C ARG A 169 -0.94 -4.65 13.20
N GLY A 170 -1.18 -4.43 11.90
CA GLY A 170 -2.21 -3.54 11.40
C GLY A 170 -3.47 -4.35 11.06
N THR A 171 -4.62 -3.92 11.58
CA THR A 171 -5.93 -4.47 11.28
C THR A 171 -6.73 -3.45 10.49
N LEU A 172 -7.00 -3.77 9.23
CA LEU A 172 -7.71 -2.91 8.29
C LEU A 172 -9.16 -3.38 8.17
N SER A 173 -10.10 -2.46 8.28
CA SER A 173 -11.52 -2.77 8.12
C SER A 173 -12.24 -1.71 7.30
N THR A 174 -13.29 -2.15 6.61
CA THR A 174 -14.17 -1.27 5.85
C THR A 174 -15.62 -1.70 5.97
N ASN A 175 -16.50 -0.70 5.98
CA ASN A 175 -17.95 -0.88 5.84
C ASN A 175 -18.43 -0.45 4.44
N ASP A 176 -17.51 -0.10 3.53
CA ASP A 176 -17.80 0.24 2.14
C ASP A 176 -17.08 -0.72 1.20
N ARG A 177 -17.82 -1.36 0.30
CA ARG A 177 -17.27 -2.31 -0.67
C ARG A 177 -16.33 -1.69 -1.71
N ASN A 178 -16.33 -0.38 -1.84
CA ASN A 178 -15.58 0.34 -2.87
C ASN A 178 -14.29 0.97 -2.34
N ILE A 179 -14.10 1.01 -1.01
CA ILE A 179 -12.98 1.72 -0.37
C ILE A 179 -12.32 0.79 0.65
N SER A 180 -11.00 0.85 0.72
CA SER A 180 -10.17 0.24 1.76
C SER A 180 -9.26 1.31 2.35
N PRO A 181 -8.89 1.24 3.63
CA PRO A 181 -7.81 2.08 4.14
C PRO A 181 -6.49 1.69 3.47
N VAL A 182 -5.57 2.63 3.40
CA VAL A 182 -4.25 2.46 2.80
C VAL A 182 -3.17 2.64 3.86
N LEU A 183 -2.20 1.72 3.91
CA LEU A 183 -1.01 1.82 4.76
C LEU A 183 0.21 2.13 3.91
N GLN A 184 0.95 3.18 4.27
CA GLN A 184 2.24 3.49 3.66
C GLN A 184 3.35 2.87 4.51
N THR A 185 3.66 1.62 4.22
CA THR A 185 4.53 0.78 5.05
C THR A 185 5.98 1.28 5.09
N GLU A 186 6.44 1.97 4.06
CA GLU A 186 7.76 2.60 3.99
C GLU A 186 7.94 3.78 4.97
N LYS A 187 6.84 4.27 5.54
CA LYS A 187 6.84 5.34 6.55
C LYS A 187 6.63 4.83 7.97
N PHE A 188 6.62 3.52 8.17
CA PHE A 188 6.48 2.94 9.49
C PHE A 188 7.82 2.97 10.22
N LEU A 189 7.76 3.33 11.52
CA LEU A 189 8.90 3.35 12.41
C LEU A 189 8.50 2.76 13.75
N VAL A 190 9.29 1.84 14.24
CA VAL A 190 9.18 1.30 15.61
C VAL A 190 10.42 1.70 16.38
N LEU A 191 10.24 2.45 17.45
CA LEU A 191 11.29 2.86 18.36
C LEU A 191 11.07 2.17 19.70
N GLY A 192 12.09 1.52 20.21
CA GLY A 192 12.16 1.03 21.58
C GLY A 192 13.15 1.84 22.39
N ALA A 193 12.81 2.13 23.60
CA ALA A 193 13.72 2.73 24.58
C ALA A 193 13.92 1.77 25.74
N GLU A 194 15.18 1.64 26.16
CA GLU A 194 15.58 0.86 27.32
C GLU A 194 15.90 1.79 28.47
N ASN A 195 15.22 1.62 29.60
CA ASN A 195 15.54 2.31 30.81
C ASN A 195 16.57 1.48 31.58
N ILE A 196 17.81 1.96 31.65
CA ILE A 196 18.85 1.34 32.47
C ILE A 196 18.80 2.02 33.83
N ILE A 197 18.18 1.34 34.79
CA ILE A 197 18.26 1.75 36.19
C ILE A 197 19.57 1.17 36.76
N ASN A 198 20.56 2.02 36.98
CA ASN A 198 21.73 1.64 37.74
C ASN A 198 21.34 1.53 39.22
N ASN A 199 21.40 0.32 39.81
CA ASN A 199 21.15 0.07 41.20
C ASN A 199 22.30 0.57 42.14
N LEU A 200 23.10 1.51 41.67
CA LEU A 200 24.02 2.23 42.54
C LEU A 200 23.21 3.21 43.42
N PRO A 201 23.50 3.33 44.71
CA PRO A 201 22.85 4.34 45.54
C PRO A 201 23.15 5.71 44.94
N ILE A 202 22.15 6.25 44.25
CA ILE A 202 22.28 7.50 43.50
C ILE A 202 22.02 8.62 44.51
N THR A 203 23.02 9.44 44.73
CA THR A 203 22.86 10.71 45.45
C THR A 203 22.28 11.80 44.54
N ASN A 204 22.14 11.55 43.25
CA ASN A 204 21.51 12.42 42.26
C ASN A 204 20.77 11.58 41.21
N ASP A 205 19.51 11.91 40.96
CA ASP A 205 18.70 11.29 39.92
C ASP A 205 19.28 11.60 38.52
N SER A 206 19.93 10.63 37.95
CA SER A 206 20.34 10.71 36.52
C SER A 206 19.67 9.60 35.71
N ILE A 207 18.91 9.99 34.72
CA ILE A 207 18.35 9.08 33.71
C ILE A 207 19.31 9.10 32.54
N THR A 208 19.91 7.95 32.24
CA THR A 208 20.70 7.80 31.01
C THR A 208 19.80 7.18 29.92
N ILE A 209 19.48 7.97 28.91
CA ILE A 209 18.81 7.48 27.73
C ILE A 209 19.91 7.03 26.75
N VAL A 210 19.98 5.73 26.50
CA VAL A 210 20.87 5.19 25.47
C VAL A 210 20.06 5.07 24.18
N ASN A 211 20.33 5.97 23.24
CA ASN A 211 19.86 5.81 21.88
C ASN A 211 20.66 4.66 21.23
N GLY A 212 20.05 3.53 21.04
CA GLY A 212 20.54 2.46 20.18
C GLY A 212 20.41 2.89 18.71
N GLY A 213 21.19 3.86 18.29
CA GLY A 213 21.26 4.28 16.90
C GLY A 213 22.62 3.91 16.33
N THR A 214 22.66 3.03 15.38
CA THR A 214 23.31 3.06 14.05
C THR A 214 23.12 1.73 13.39
#